data_aac72ebbaf0c639c0fe42fd1f68aaedf
#
_entry.id   aac72ebbaf0c639c0fe42fd1f68aaedf
#
_cell.length_a   1.000
_cell.length_b   1.000
_cell.length_c   1.000
_cell.angle_alpha   90.00
_cell.angle_beta   90.00
_cell.angle_gamma   90.00
#
_symmetry.space_group_name_H-M   'P 1'
#
loop_
_entity.id
_entity.type
_entity.pdbx_description
1 polymer ?
#
loop_
_entity_poly.entity_id
_entity_poly.type
_entity_poly.pdbx_seq_one_letter_code
_entity_poly.pdbx_strand_id
1 'polypeptide(L)'
;MSVTVVGSIAFDAVKTPFGARERMLGGAATHFSLAASFFDEVRPVGPVGDDFGPEDWEVLQTRGTITDDVEHVPGGKTFFWAGEYSENLNERLTHATDLNVFETFEPKLSPAAQDCDVLFLANIQPELQLGVREQCDRARFVAMDSMNFWIDSAREALERTIRSVDCLILNDEELEQLTGRATTVGAAEELLSWGLRAVVAKQGKYGAALFSEDGFFALPAYPLAEVIDPTGAGDSFAGGFVGYVAAQRDETIDHDLLARAMAYGTALASYNVEEFGTERVARLTADEVATRVADLQRMTRFDLAPLTLRG
;
A
#
# COMPACT_ATOMS: atom_id res chain seq x y z
N MET A 1 17.92 -2.78 -10.54
CA MET A 1 16.48 -2.61 -10.73
C MET A 1 15.88 -2.64 -9.35
N SER A 2 14.99 -1.72 -9.03
CA SER A 2 14.51 -1.53 -7.67
C SER A 2 13.07 -1.05 -7.69
N VAL A 3 12.42 -1.14 -6.53
CA VAL A 3 11.15 -0.49 -6.26
C VAL A 3 11.44 0.83 -5.56
N THR A 4 11.00 1.94 -6.13
CA THR A 4 11.00 3.22 -5.43
C THR A 4 9.61 3.49 -4.89
N VAL A 5 9.52 3.90 -3.62
CA VAL A 5 8.27 4.32 -2.99
C VAL A 5 8.43 5.72 -2.41
N VAL A 6 7.54 6.65 -2.79
CA VAL A 6 7.46 7.96 -2.13
C VAL A 6 6.26 7.97 -1.18
N GLY A 7 6.46 8.42 0.04
CA GLY A 7 5.39 8.44 1.04
C GLY A 7 5.86 8.89 2.42
N SER A 8 4.93 8.89 3.36
CA SER A 8 5.26 9.24 4.74
C SER A 8 6.09 8.15 5.41
N ILE A 9 7.10 8.60 6.14
CA ILE A 9 7.78 7.87 7.21
C ILE A 9 7.33 8.59 8.49
N ALA A 10 6.73 7.87 9.43
CA ALA A 10 5.98 8.49 10.51
C ALA A 10 6.15 7.78 11.84
N PHE A 11 5.76 8.47 12.90
CA PHE A 11 5.39 7.81 14.16
C PHE A 11 3.89 7.84 14.33
N ASP A 12 3.35 6.70 14.70
CA ASP A 12 1.93 6.54 14.95
C ASP A 12 1.66 6.29 16.44
N ALA A 13 0.61 6.93 16.96
CA ALA A 13 0.00 6.60 18.25
C ALA A 13 -1.37 5.99 17.97
N VAL A 14 -1.55 4.72 18.34
CA VAL A 14 -2.76 3.98 18.01
C VAL A 14 -3.38 3.39 19.27
N LYS A 15 -4.71 3.55 19.38
CA LYS A 15 -5.53 2.87 20.37
C LYS A 15 -6.56 2.00 19.65
N THR A 16 -6.66 0.73 20.08
CA THR A 16 -7.65 -0.23 19.62
C THR A 16 -8.29 -0.93 20.83
N PRO A 17 -9.34 -1.72 20.68
CA PRO A 17 -9.89 -2.54 21.77
C PRO A 17 -8.87 -3.52 22.41
N PHE A 18 -7.79 -3.82 21.69
CA PHE A 18 -6.74 -4.75 22.16
C PHE A 18 -5.57 -4.06 22.88
N GLY A 19 -5.56 -2.73 22.96
CA GLY A 19 -4.52 -1.97 23.65
C GLY A 19 -4.18 -0.65 22.99
N ALA A 20 -3.05 -0.07 23.41
CA ALA A 20 -2.57 1.19 22.86
C ALA A 20 -1.05 1.20 22.74
N ARG A 21 -0.57 1.99 21.79
CA ARG A 21 0.84 2.39 21.63
C ARG A 21 0.89 3.90 21.52
N GLU A 22 1.74 4.55 22.30
CA GLU A 22 1.89 6.00 22.29
C GLU A 22 2.83 6.49 21.19
N ARG A 23 3.75 5.64 20.75
CA ARG A 23 4.69 5.89 19.65
C ARG A 23 5.21 4.58 19.08
N MET A 24 5.03 4.40 17.80
CA MET A 24 5.58 3.28 17.04
C MET A 24 5.94 3.75 15.63
N LEU A 25 6.91 3.10 15.00
CA LEU A 25 7.25 3.37 13.62
C LEU A 25 6.08 2.99 12.70
N GLY A 26 5.73 3.91 11.81
CA GLY A 26 4.60 3.80 10.88
C GLY A 26 4.83 4.65 9.62
N GLY A 27 3.74 5.03 8.98
CA GLY A 27 3.76 5.76 7.71
C GLY A 27 3.70 4.84 6.50
N ALA A 28 3.13 5.38 5.42
CA ALA A 28 2.82 4.60 4.22
C ALA A 28 4.07 4.01 3.55
N ALA A 29 5.14 4.82 3.41
CA ALA A 29 6.39 4.31 2.83
C ALA A 29 7.06 3.26 3.71
N THR A 30 6.93 3.34 5.03
CA THR A 30 7.51 2.35 5.95
C THR A 30 6.82 1.00 5.82
N HIS A 31 5.49 0.94 5.98
CA HIS A 31 4.73 -0.31 5.86
C HIS A 31 4.89 -0.94 4.48
N PHE A 32 4.83 -0.12 3.42
CA PHE A 32 5.08 -0.57 2.06
C PHE A 32 6.48 -1.18 1.92
N SER A 33 7.51 -0.48 2.39
CA SER A 33 8.91 -0.93 2.24
C SER A 33 9.18 -2.25 2.95
N LEU A 34 8.66 -2.41 4.17
CA LEU A 34 8.78 -3.66 4.91
C LEU A 34 8.10 -4.84 4.20
N ALA A 35 6.98 -4.60 3.54
CA ALA A 35 6.27 -5.63 2.78
C ALA A 35 6.96 -5.92 1.42
N ALA A 36 7.36 -4.88 0.68
CA ALA A 36 7.97 -5.02 -0.64
C ALA A 36 9.38 -5.62 -0.59
N SER A 37 10.12 -5.42 0.52
CA SER A 37 11.49 -5.93 0.70
C SER A 37 11.62 -7.46 0.73
N PHE A 38 10.53 -8.20 0.77
CA PHE A 38 10.54 -9.65 0.54
C PHE A 38 10.83 -10.03 -0.91
N PHE A 39 10.68 -9.11 -1.86
CA PHE A 39 10.64 -9.42 -3.29
C PHE A 39 11.78 -8.79 -4.08
N ASP A 40 12.15 -7.56 -3.76
CA ASP A 40 13.20 -6.82 -4.48
C ASP A 40 13.85 -5.76 -3.58
N GLU A 41 14.87 -5.08 -4.10
CA GLU A 41 15.47 -3.90 -3.48
C GLU A 41 14.45 -2.77 -3.42
N VAL A 42 14.28 -2.16 -2.25
CA VAL A 42 13.32 -1.08 -2.02
C VAL A 42 14.05 0.20 -1.62
N ARG A 43 13.63 1.33 -2.20
CA ARG A 43 14.13 2.68 -1.90
C ARG A 43 12.97 3.57 -1.46
N PRO A 44 12.75 3.74 -0.15
CA PRO A 44 11.81 4.72 0.36
C PRO A 44 12.34 6.15 0.18
N VAL A 45 11.44 7.05 -0.18
CA VAL A 45 11.67 8.48 -0.34
C VAL A 45 10.71 9.22 0.58
N GLY A 46 11.24 9.87 1.60
CA GLY A 46 10.46 10.61 2.58
C GLY A 46 11.35 11.29 3.60
N PRO A 47 10.88 12.32 4.35
CA PRO A 47 11.67 13.02 5.34
C PRO A 47 11.48 12.42 6.74
N VAL A 48 12.54 12.51 7.56
CA VAL A 48 12.53 12.22 8.99
C VAL A 48 13.21 13.35 9.77
N GLY A 49 12.88 13.52 11.04
CA GLY A 49 13.48 14.52 11.94
C GLY A 49 14.55 13.94 12.85
N ASP A 50 15.02 14.76 13.80
CA ASP A 50 16.04 14.40 14.81
C ASP A 50 15.54 13.33 15.81
N ASP A 51 14.25 13.12 15.89
CA ASP A 51 13.62 12.11 16.74
C ASP A 51 13.59 10.69 16.10
N PHE A 52 14.08 10.54 14.86
CA PHE A 52 14.21 9.25 14.19
C PHE A 52 15.54 8.60 14.60
N GLY A 53 15.45 7.65 15.54
CA GLY A 53 16.63 7.08 16.21
C GLY A 53 17.19 5.84 15.51
N PRO A 54 18.33 5.29 16.06
CA PRO A 54 18.95 4.09 15.49
C PRO A 54 18.05 2.87 15.41
N GLU A 55 17.14 2.69 16.37
CA GLU A 55 16.17 1.58 16.38
C GLU A 55 15.17 1.71 15.22
N ASP A 56 14.73 2.93 14.91
CA ASP A 56 13.80 3.20 13.79
C ASP A 56 14.50 2.92 12.44
N TRP A 57 15.78 3.32 12.32
CA TRP A 57 16.61 2.99 11.14
C TRP A 57 16.80 1.48 10.97
N GLU A 58 17.06 0.74 12.05
CA GLU A 58 17.22 -0.72 12.00
C GLU A 58 15.95 -1.39 11.45
N VAL A 59 14.78 -0.96 11.90
CA VAL A 59 13.50 -1.48 11.39
C VAL A 59 13.31 -1.12 9.92
N LEU A 60 13.51 0.15 9.53
CA LEU A 60 13.32 0.59 8.14
C LEU A 60 14.28 -0.11 7.17
N GLN A 61 15.51 -0.41 7.61
CA GLN A 61 16.55 -1.09 6.82
C GLN A 61 16.41 -2.62 6.83
N THR A 62 15.39 -3.14 7.49
CA THR A 62 15.12 -4.59 7.49
C THR A 62 15.10 -5.14 6.06
N ARG A 63 15.72 -6.31 5.89
CA ARG A 63 15.88 -7.01 4.59
C ARG A 63 16.61 -6.21 3.50
N GLY A 64 17.45 -5.25 3.88
CA GLY A 64 18.31 -4.52 2.94
C GLY A 64 17.61 -3.38 2.19
N THR A 65 16.55 -2.82 2.75
CA THR A 65 15.97 -1.57 2.25
C THR A 65 17.02 -0.46 2.20
N ILE A 66 17.14 0.24 1.08
CA ILE A 66 18.16 1.28 0.85
C ILE A 66 17.57 2.64 1.20
N THR A 67 18.08 3.26 2.23
CA THR A 67 17.54 4.49 2.81
C THR A 67 18.27 5.78 2.39
N ASP A 68 19.04 5.73 1.30
CA ASP A 68 19.85 6.87 0.81
C ASP A 68 18.97 8.08 0.40
N ASP A 69 17.69 7.82 0.03
CA ASP A 69 16.72 8.83 -0.35
C ASP A 69 15.77 9.22 0.80
N VAL A 70 16.04 8.76 2.02
CA VAL A 70 15.37 9.24 3.24
C VAL A 70 16.08 10.49 3.73
N GLU A 71 15.41 11.64 3.62
CA GLU A 71 15.96 12.92 4.01
C GLU A 71 15.92 13.11 5.54
N HIS A 72 17.08 13.27 6.19
CA HIS A 72 17.14 13.70 7.57
C HIS A 72 17.15 15.24 7.64
N VAL A 73 16.11 15.81 8.26
CA VAL A 73 15.92 17.27 8.43
C VAL A 73 16.37 17.71 9.82
N PRO A 74 17.55 18.34 9.96
CA PRO A 74 18.08 18.75 11.24
C PRO A 74 17.16 19.76 11.96
N GLY A 75 16.97 19.59 13.27
CA GLY A 75 16.10 20.43 14.08
C GLY A 75 14.60 20.15 13.94
N GLY A 76 14.24 19.27 13.02
CA GLY A 76 12.85 18.88 12.76
C GLY A 76 12.39 17.67 13.58
N LYS A 77 11.09 17.43 13.55
CA LYS A 77 10.47 16.22 14.07
C LYS A 77 9.89 15.41 12.91
N THR A 78 9.91 14.11 13.05
CA THR A 78 9.25 13.19 12.11
C THR A 78 7.73 13.39 12.12
N PHE A 79 7.07 13.15 11.00
CA PHE A 79 5.60 13.16 10.89
C PHE A 79 4.98 12.29 11.99
N PHE A 80 3.94 12.81 12.64
CA PHE A 80 3.24 12.09 13.70
C PHE A 80 1.74 12.05 13.44
N TRP A 81 1.18 10.86 13.62
CA TRP A 81 -0.26 10.66 13.55
C TRP A 81 -0.76 9.96 14.82
N ALA A 82 -1.94 10.36 15.31
CA ALA A 82 -2.60 9.69 16.43
C ALA A 82 -4.05 9.40 16.12
N GLY A 83 -4.48 8.17 16.39
CA GLY A 83 -5.84 7.74 16.14
C GLY A 83 -6.35 6.63 17.04
N GLU A 84 -7.67 6.50 17.07
CA GLU A 84 -8.38 5.47 17.84
C GLU A 84 -9.35 4.74 16.93
N TYR A 85 -9.35 3.42 16.99
CA TYR A 85 -10.28 2.58 16.27
C TYR A 85 -11.45 2.17 17.15
N SER A 86 -12.64 2.12 16.54
CA SER A 86 -13.86 1.64 17.17
C SER A 86 -13.78 0.15 17.54
N GLU A 87 -14.73 -0.33 18.34
CA GLU A 87 -14.83 -1.74 18.78
C GLU A 87 -14.80 -2.76 17.62
N ASN A 88 -15.30 -2.39 16.46
CA ASN A 88 -15.34 -3.24 15.27
C ASN A 88 -14.17 -3.00 14.30
N LEU A 89 -13.24 -2.10 14.64
CA LEU A 89 -12.05 -1.71 13.86
C LEU A 89 -12.32 -1.12 12.46
N ASN A 90 -13.58 -0.81 12.15
CA ASN A 90 -13.96 -0.27 10.84
C ASN A 90 -13.95 1.26 10.81
N GLU A 91 -14.17 1.90 11.95
CA GLU A 91 -14.19 3.35 12.07
C GLU A 91 -12.93 3.83 12.79
N ARG A 92 -12.33 4.89 12.28
CA ARG A 92 -11.15 5.50 12.82
C ARG A 92 -11.42 6.97 13.16
N LEU A 93 -11.13 7.35 14.41
CA LEU A 93 -11.10 8.74 14.85
C LEU A 93 -9.66 9.22 14.89
N THR A 94 -9.34 10.23 14.10
CA THR A 94 -8.03 10.90 14.14
C THR A 94 -8.03 11.94 15.26
N HIS A 95 -7.05 11.85 16.16
CA HIS A 95 -6.85 12.79 17.28
C HIS A 95 -5.83 13.86 16.95
N ALA A 96 -4.76 13.52 16.22
CA ALA A 96 -3.71 14.44 15.81
C ALA A 96 -3.11 14.04 14.46
N THR A 97 -2.67 15.05 13.71
CA THR A 97 -1.86 14.91 12.50
C THR A 97 -0.85 16.05 12.48
N ASP A 98 0.35 15.78 12.96
CA ASP A 98 1.44 16.75 13.00
C ASP A 98 2.37 16.47 11.82
N LEU A 99 2.25 17.27 10.77
CA LEU A 99 3.04 17.07 9.53
C LEU A 99 4.54 17.25 9.78
N ASN A 100 4.94 18.17 10.68
CA ASN A 100 6.34 18.40 11.05
C ASN A 100 7.23 18.58 9.80
N VAL A 101 8.32 17.78 9.65
CA VAL A 101 9.20 17.86 8.48
C VAL A 101 8.52 17.54 7.16
N PHE A 102 7.38 16.85 7.21
CA PHE A 102 6.61 16.51 6.04
C PHE A 102 5.83 17.69 5.42
N GLU A 103 5.57 18.76 6.22
CA GLU A 103 4.84 19.94 5.76
C GLU A 103 5.55 20.69 4.61
N THR A 104 6.87 20.66 4.62
CA THR A 104 7.71 21.32 3.60
C THR A 104 8.46 20.35 2.69
N PHE A 105 8.08 19.06 2.72
CA PHE A 105 8.73 18.04 1.95
C PHE A 105 8.52 18.23 0.44
N GLU A 106 9.61 18.34 -0.28
CA GLU A 106 9.66 18.35 -1.75
C GLU A 106 10.51 17.17 -2.22
N PRO A 107 9.90 16.08 -2.72
CA PRO A 107 10.65 14.87 -3.09
C PRO A 107 11.65 15.15 -4.23
N LYS A 108 12.93 14.99 -3.91
CA LYS A 108 14.04 15.05 -4.87
C LYS A 108 14.73 13.70 -4.87
N LEU A 109 14.48 12.92 -5.90
CA LEU A 109 14.99 11.56 -5.98
C LEU A 109 16.43 11.57 -6.47
N SER A 110 17.26 10.72 -5.88
CA SER A 110 18.59 10.41 -6.41
C SER A 110 18.48 9.76 -7.80
N PRO A 111 19.54 9.80 -8.62
CA PRO A 111 19.55 9.09 -9.91
C PRO A 111 19.24 7.59 -9.77
N ALA A 112 19.61 6.97 -8.65
CA ALA A 112 19.32 5.57 -8.39
C ALA A 112 17.84 5.32 -8.08
N ALA A 113 17.17 6.23 -7.36
CA ALA A 113 15.74 6.15 -7.10
C ALA A 113 14.91 6.49 -8.35
N GLN A 114 15.39 7.39 -9.22
CA GLN A 114 14.76 7.71 -10.50
C GLN A 114 14.81 6.56 -11.51
N ASP A 115 15.89 5.76 -11.51
CA ASP A 115 16.09 4.61 -12.41
C ASP A 115 15.46 3.33 -11.85
N CYS A 116 14.30 3.47 -11.20
CA CYS A 116 13.56 2.34 -10.66
C CYS A 116 12.84 1.55 -11.76
N ASP A 117 12.67 0.26 -11.53
CA ASP A 117 11.89 -0.62 -12.40
C ASP A 117 10.38 -0.48 -12.15
N VAL A 118 10.02 -0.30 -10.88
CA VAL A 118 8.65 -0.11 -10.43
C VAL A 118 8.58 1.07 -9.46
N LEU A 119 7.56 1.91 -9.63
CA LEU A 119 7.31 3.07 -8.79
C LEU A 119 6.00 2.89 -8.02
N PHE A 120 6.02 3.17 -6.72
CA PHE A 120 4.81 3.30 -5.92
C PHE A 120 4.68 4.72 -5.35
N LEU A 121 3.57 5.35 -5.67
CA LEU A 121 3.18 6.66 -5.15
C LEU A 121 2.23 6.44 -3.97
N ALA A 122 2.79 6.32 -2.77
CA ALA A 122 2.00 6.13 -1.56
C ALA A 122 1.23 7.41 -1.22
N ASN A 123 0.29 7.31 -0.30
CA ASN A 123 -0.63 8.38 0.07
C ASN A 123 0.08 9.65 0.58
N ILE A 124 0.23 10.63 -0.30
CA ILE A 124 0.69 11.99 -0.04
C ILE A 124 -0.07 12.97 -0.94
N GLN A 125 0.26 14.27 -0.86
CA GLN A 125 -0.33 15.29 -1.71
C GLN A 125 -0.17 14.94 -3.22
N PRO A 126 -1.27 14.96 -3.99
CA PRO A 126 -1.26 14.49 -5.39
C PRO A 126 -0.27 15.22 -6.30
N GLU A 127 -0.03 16.51 -6.08
CA GLU A 127 0.97 17.28 -6.83
C GLU A 127 2.40 16.75 -6.60
N LEU A 128 2.72 16.32 -5.38
CA LEU A 128 4.01 15.71 -5.07
C LEU A 128 4.13 14.32 -5.72
N GLN A 129 3.04 13.53 -5.68
CA GLN A 129 3.00 12.24 -6.39
C GLN A 129 3.26 12.42 -7.88
N LEU A 130 2.61 13.40 -8.53
CA LEU A 130 2.82 13.69 -9.94
C LEU A 130 4.26 14.13 -10.24
N GLY A 131 4.81 15.01 -9.40
CA GLY A 131 6.21 15.45 -9.54
C GLY A 131 7.22 14.32 -9.38
N VAL A 132 6.94 13.31 -8.56
CA VAL A 132 7.76 12.09 -8.46
C VAL A 132 7.58 11.22 -9.70
N ARG A 133 6.35 11.06 -10.19
CA ARG A 133 6.07 10.30 -11.42
C ARG A 133 6.86 10.87 -12.62
N GLU A 134 6.95 12.19 -12.72
CA GLU A 134 7.70 12.87 -13.78
C GLU A 134 9.21 12.66 -13.66
N GLN A 135 9.74 12.40 -12.46
CA GLN A 135 11.15 12.06 -12.25
C GLN A 135 11.48 10.60 -12.59
N CYS A 136 10.48 9.71 -12.62
CA CYS A 136 10.64 8.25 -12.84
C CYS A 136 9.98 7.82 -14.16
N ASP A 137 10.38 8.40 -15.28
CA ASP A 137 9.76 8.20 -16.60
C ASP A 137 10.00 6.81 -17.23
N ARG A 138 10.98 6.05 -16.71
CA ARG A 138 11.36 4.72 -17.19
C ARG A 138 10.73 3.55 -16.45
N ALA A 139 10.02 3.80 -15.36
CA ALA A 139 9.37 2.73 -14.61
C ALA A 139 8.40 1.96 -15.52
N ARG A 140 8.57 0.62 -15.60
CA ARG A 140 7.70 -0.25 -16.40
C ARG A 140 6.30 -0.44 -15.82
N PHE A 141 6.14 -0.13 -14.52
CA PHE A 141 4.88 -0.18 -13.81
C PHE A 141 4.84 0.87 -12.71
N VAL A 142 3.79 1.66 -12.70
CA VAL A 142 3.55 2.69 -11.70
C VAL A 142 2.20 2.44 -11.05
N ALA A 143 2.22 2.22 -9.75
CA ALA A 143 0.99 2.12 -8.96
C ALA A 143 0.90 3.27 -7.96
N MET A 144 -0.31 3.63 -7.55
CA MET A 144 -0.54 4.65 -6.55
C MET A 144 -1.65 4.29 -5.57
N ASP A 145 -1.57 4.90 -4.41
CA ASP A 145 -2.62 4.98 -3.39
C ASP A 145 -3.00 6.44 -3.15
N SER A 146 -4.15 6.66 -2.53
CA SER A 146 -4.63 7.97 -2.11
C SER A 146 -5.59 7.80 -0.93
N MET A 147 -6.30 8.86 -0.55
CA MET A 147 -7.30 8.81 0.50
C MET A 147 -8.41 9.83 0.25
N ASN A 148 -9.52 9.66 0.98
CA ASN A 148 -10.70 10.54 0.93
C ASN A 148 -10.36 12.03 1.08
N PHE A 149 -9.38 12.40 1.93
CA PHE A 149 -8.98 13.79 2.10
C PHE A 149 -8.55 14.45 0.78
N TRP A 150 -7.78 13.75 -0.05
CA TRP A 150 -7.34 14.27 -1.35
C TRP A 150 -8.45 14.24 -2.41
N ILE A 151 -9.38 13.27 -2.31
CA ILE A 151 -10.57 13.24 -3.16
C ILE A 151 -11.41 14.50 -2.95
N ASP A 152 -11.50 15.00 -1.72
CA ASP A 152 -12.28 16.18 -1.38
C ASP A 152 -11.50 17.50 -1.60
N SER A 153 -10.22 17.54 -1.25
CA SER A 153 -9.44 18.78 -1.17
C SER A 153 -8.57 19.09 -2.38
N ALA A 154 -8.16 18.07 -3.17
CA ALA A 154 -7.19 18.21 -4.28
C ALA A 154 -7.62 17.42 -5.53
N ARG A 155 -8.93 17.37 -5.80
CA ARG A 155 -9.56 16.53 -6.82
C ARG A 155 -8.91 16.62 -8.20
N GLU A 156 -8.70 17.83 -8.72
CA GLU A 156 -8.13 18.02 -10.06
C GLU A 156 -6.69 17.50 -10.17
N ALA A 157 -5.89 17.72 -9.13
CA ALA A 157 -4.53 17.21 -9.08
C ALA A 157 -4.51 15.69 -8.98
N LEU A 158 -5.38 15.12 -8.13
CA LEU A 158 -5.53 13.68 -7.98
C LEU A 158 -5.91 13.00 -9.31
N GLU A 159 -6.89 13.53 -10.04
CA GLU A 159 -7.28 12.99 -11.35
C GLU A 159 -6.15 13.06 -12.39
N ARG A 160 -5.36 14.14 -12.38
CA ARG A 160 -4.17 14.23 -13.26
C ARG A 160 -3.14 13.16 -12.90
N THR A 161 -2.90 12.95 -11.62
CA THR A 161 -1.95 11.94 -11.16
C THR A 161 -2.42 10.53 -11.51
N ILE A 162 -3.70 10.21 -11.26
CA ILE A 162 -4.30 8.92 -11.62
C ILE A 162 -4.12 8.60 -13.11
N ARG A 163 -4.32 9.59 -14.00
CA ARG A 163 -4.15 9.41 -15.46
C ARG A 163 -2.70 9.20 -15.90
N SER A 164 -1.73 9.35 -15.00
CA SER A 164 -0.30 9.17 -15.28
C SER A 164 0.27 7.84 -14.80
N VAL A 165 -0.54 7.00 -14.16
CA VAL A 165 -0.12 5.72 -13.58
C VAL A 165 -0.81 4.52 -14.23
N ASP A 166 -0.29 3.32 -14.00
CA ASP A 166 -0.84 2.07 -14.53
C ASP A 166 -1.91 1.45 -13.63
N CYS A 167 -1.76 1.59 -12.30
CA CYS A 167 -2.62 0.92 -11.32
C CYS A 167 -3.00 1.86 -10.18
N LEU A 168 -4.29 1.88 -9.85
CA LEU A 168 -4.83 2.58 -8.69
C LEU A 168 -5.26 1.57 -7.63
N ILE A 169 -4.79 1.76 -6.38
CA ILE A 169 -5.09 0.88 -5.23
C ILE A 169 -5.81 1.72 -4.18
N LEU A 170 -7.14 1.64 -4.10
CA LEU A 170 -7.96 2.36 -3.11
C LEU A 170 -8.88 1.40 -2.36
N ASN A 171 -9.51 1.86 -1.29
CA ASN A 171 -10.63 1.12 -0.73
C ASN A 171 -11.91 1.35 -1.57
N ASP A 172 -12.92 0.51 -1.38
CA ASP A 172 -14.17 0.56 -2.12
C ASP A 172 -14.95 1.87 -1.91
N GLU A 173 -14.97 2.39 -0.69
CA GLU A 173 -15.62 3.67 -0.37
C GLU A 173 -14.92 4.85 -1.08
N GLU A 174 -13.59 4.88 -1.10
CA GLU A 174 -12.79 5.88 -1.81
C GLU A 174 -13.00 5.83 -3.32
N LEU A 175 -13.09 4.62 -3.90
CA LEU A 175 -13.39 4.44 -5.32
C LEU A 175 -14.78 4.98 -5.69
N GLU A 176 -15.79 4.68 -4.86
CA GLU A 176 -17.15 5.16 -5.05
C GLU A 176 -17.24 6.68 -4.87
N GLN A 177 -16.56 7.25 -3.87
CA GLN A 177 -16.46 8.70 -3.65
C GLN A 177 -15.75 9.39 -4.83
N LEU A 178 -14.63 8.83 -5.31
CA LEU A 178 -13.84 9.37 -6.42
C LEU A 178 -14.64 9.41 -7.73
N THR A 179 -15.50 8.46 -7.99
CA THR A 179 -16.23 8.35 -9.27
C THR A 179 -17.68 8.82 -9.18
N GLY A 180 -18.25 8.89 -7.97
CA GLY A 180 -19.66 9.11 -7.76
C GLY A 180 -20.54 7.91 -8.17
N ARG A 181 -19.95 6.74 -8.42
CA ARG A 181 -20.65 5.52 -8.76
C ARG A 181 -21.16 4.82 -7.49
N ALA A 182 -22.30 4.18 -7.57
CA ALA A 182 -22.95 3.51 -6.45
C ALA A 182 -22.42 2.07 -6.20
N THR A 183 -21.51 1.59 -7.02
CA THR A 183 -20.93 0.24 -6.90
C THR A 183 -19.46 0.26 -7.25
N THR A 184 -18.67 -0.55 -6.56
CA THR A 184 -17.25 -0.72 -6.81
C THR A 184 -16.95 -1.15 -8.25
N VAL A 185 -17.79 -2.01 -8.84
CA VAL A 185 -17.66 -2.42 -10.25
C VAL A 185 -17.79 -1.23 -11.19
N GLY A 186 -18.86 -0.42 -11.03
CA GLY A 186 -19.07 0.76 -11.86
C GLY A 186 -17.99 1.83 -11.66
N ALA A 187 -17.46 1.96 -10.44
CA ALA A 187 -16.33 2.83 -10.15
C ALA A 187 -15.05 2.38 -10.87
N ALA A 188 -14.75 1.09 -10.81
CA ALA A 188 -13.59 0.52 -11.49
C ALA A 188 -13.68 0.63 -13.02
N GLU A 189 -14.84 0.36 -13.61
CA GLU A 189 -15.07 0.54 -15.07
C GLU A 189 -14.83 2.00 -15.52
N GLU A 190 -15.30 2.96 -14.74
CA GLU A 190 -15.04 4.37 -15.03
C GLU A 190 -13.55 4.71 -14.96
N LEU A 191 -12.87 4.25 -13.90
CA LEU A 191 -11.44 4.51 -13.71
C LEU A 191 -10.57 3.84 -14.79
N LEU A 192 -10.91 2.63 -15.22
CA LEU A 192 -10.26 1.99 -16.36
C LEU A 192 -10.43 2.84 -17.64
N SER A 193 -11.59 3.49 -17.83
CA SER A 193 -11.80 4.41 -18.95
C SER A 193 -10.91 5.66 -18.91
N TRP A 194 -10.32 5.98 -17.76
CA TRP A 194 -9.35 7.06 -17.63
C TRP A 194 -7.95 6.68 -18.13
N GLY A 195 -7.73 5.42 -18.50
CA GLY A 195 -6.48 4.91 -19.06
C GLY A 195 -5.66 4.03 -18.13
N LEU A 196 -6.17 3.72 -16.95
CA LEU A 196 -5.54 2.75 -16.04
C LEU A 196 -5.56 1.34 -16.65
N ARG A 197 -4.49 0.58 -16.42
CA ARG A 197 -4.42 -0.85 -16.76
C ARG A 197 -5.13 -1.72 -15.74
N ALA A 198 -5.14 -1.28 -14.47
CA ALA A 198 -5.75 -2.01 -13.38
C ALA A 198 -6.28 -1.09 -12.28
N VAL A 199 -7.35 -1.52 -11.63
CA VAL A 199 -7.89 -0.93 -10.41
C VAL A 199 -7.98 -2.03 -9.35
N VAL A 200 -7.44 -1.79 -8.18
CA VAL A 200 -7.54 -2.67 -7.01
C VAL A 200 -8.43 -2.01 -5.97
N ALA A 201 -9.54 -2.65 -5.66
CA ALA A 201 -10.47 -2.24 -4.60
C ALA A 201 -10.19 -3.05 -3.33
N LYS A 202 -9.65 -2.40 -2.30
CA LYS A 202 -9.49 -2.99 -0.96
C LYS A 202 -10.83 -2.95 -0.24
N GLN A 203 -11.28 -4.06 0.36
CA GLN A 203 -12.58 -4.22 1.01
C GLN A 203 -12.45 -4.66 2.48
N GLY A 204 -11.34 -4.27 3.12
CA GLY A 204 -11.05 -4.58 4.51
C GLY A 204 -11.15 -6.07 4.82
N LYS A 205 -11.98 -6.43 5.79
CA LYS A 205 -12.21 -7.82 6.22
C LYS A 205 -12.82 -8.74 5.14
N TYR A 206 -13.33 -8.19 4.06
CA TYR A 206 -13.90 -8.97 2.96
C TYR A 206 -12.85 -9.32 1.90
N GLY A 207 -11.67 -8.68 1.90
CA GLY A 207 -10.59 -8.97 0.99
C GLY A 207 -10.33 -7.85 0.00
N ALA A 208 -10.07 -8.19 -1.26
CA ALA A 208 -9.81 -7.23 -2.32
C ALA A 208 -10.25 -7.76 -3.69
N ALA A 209 -10.57 -6.83 -4.59
CA ALA A 209 -10.95 -7.12 -5.97
C ALA A 209 -10.03 -6.38 -6.95
N LEU A 210 -9.64 -7.06 -8.01
CA LEU A 210 -8.86 -6.55 -9.14
C LEU A 210 -9.75 -6.44 -10.37
N PHE A 211 -9.68 -5.31 -11.02
CA PHE A 211 -10.35 -5.02 -12.29
C PHE A 211 -9.32 -4.62 -13.34
N SER A 212 -9.41 -5.17 -14.53
CA SER A 212 -8.64 -4.78 -15.71
C SER A 212 -9.49 -4.96 -16.96
N GLU A 213 -8.99 -4.53 -18.13
CA GLU A 213 -9.70 -4.81 -19.41
C GLU A 213 -9.85 -6.31 -19.69
N ASP A 214 -8.90 -7.13 -19.23
CA ASP A 214 -8.89 -8.57 -19.48
C ASP A 214 -9.75 -9.38 -18.50
N GLY A 215 -10.20 -8.77 -17.37
CA GLY A 215 -11.03 -9.49 -16.43
C GLY A 215 -11.21 -8.92 -15.05
N PHE A 216 -11.81 -9.76 -14.22
CA PHE A 216 -12.08 -9.53 -12.82
C PHE A 216 -11.51 -10.68 -11.99
N PHE A 217 -10.83 -10.35 -10.90
CA PHE A 217 -10.37 -11.32 -9.91
C PHE A 217 -10.69 -10.81 -8.51
N ALA A 218 -11.16 -11.68 -7.62
CA ALA A 218 -11.41 -11.34 -6.22
C ALA A 218 -10.81 -12.37 -5.29
N LEU A 219 -10.22 -11.90 -4.20
CA LEU A 219 -9.63 -12.73 -3.18
C LEU A 219 -10.19 -12.33 -1.80
N PRO A 220 -10.68 -13.29 -0.99
CA PRO A 220 -11.11 -12.99 0.36
C PRO A 220 -9.92 -12.58 1.24
N ALA A 221 -10.18 -11.81 2.28
CA ALA A 221 -9.19 -11.61 3.32
C ALA A 221 -8.78 -12.94 3.96
N TYR A 222 -7.53 -13.03 4.41
CA TYR A 222 -7.11 -14.20 5.19
C TYR A 222 -7.90 -14.26 6.52
N PRO A 223 -8.50 -15.40 6.87
CA PRO A 223 -9.35 -15.51 8.06
C PRO A 223 -8.50 -15.49 9.32
N LEU A 224 -8.50 -14.37 10.01
CA LEU A 224 -7.88 -14.20 11.32
C LEU A 224 -8.94 -14.25 12.41
N ALA A 225 -8.60 -14.87 13.55
CA ALA A 225 -9.48 -14.89 14.72
C ALA A 225 -9.56 -13.51 15.38
N GLU A 226 -8.46 -12.77 15.36
CA GLU A 226 -8.34 -11.44 15.94
C GLU A 226 -7.53 -10.53 15.02
N VAL A 227 -7.90 -9.26 14.98
CA VAL A 227 -7.18 -8.15 14.32
C VAL A 227 -6.81 -7.19 15.43
N ILE A 228 -5.51 -6.96 15.64
CA ILE A 228 -4.99 -6.14 16.73
C ILE A 228 -4.93 -4.67 16.35
N ASP A 229 -4.34 -4.37 15.18
CA ASP A 229 -4.17 -3.01 14.66
C ASP A 229 -4.30 -2.99 13.14
N PRO A 230 -5.33 -2.34 12.57
CA PRO A 230 -5.50 -2.26 11.12
C PRO A 230 -4.61 -1.20 10.44
N THR A 231 -3.85 -0.39 11.21
CA THR A 231 -2.98 0.66 10.68
C THR A 231 -1.90 0.07 9.76
N GLY A 232 -1.71 0.67 8.58
CA GLY A 232 -0.70 0.22 7.63
C GLY A 232 -1.05 -1.06 6.84
N ALA A 233 -2.24 -1.65 7.06
CA ALA A 233 -2.66 -2.85 6.32
C ALA A 233 -2.76 -2.59 4.81
N GLY A 234 -3.29 -1.43 4.41
CA GLY A 234 -3.38 -1.01 3.02
C GLY A 234 -2.01 -0.83 2.37
N ASP A 235 -1.07 -0.22 3.09
CA ASP A 235 0.30 0.00 2.61
C ASP A 235 1.07 -1.32 2.53
N SER A 236 0.90 -2.21 3.50
CA SER A 236 1.47 -3.56 3.46
C SER A 236 0.89 -4.41 2.33
N PHE A 237 -0.41 -4.26 2.04
CA PHE A 237 -1.02 -4.85 0.86
C PHE A 237 -0.36 -4.33 -0.42
N ALA A 238 -0.25 -3.01 -0.57
CA ALA A 238 0.39 -2.40 -1.72
C ALA A 238 1.86 -2.83 -1.87
N GLY A 239 2.61 -2.91 -0.76
CA GLY A 239 3.98 -3.40 -0.74
C GLY A 239 4.12 -4.84 -1.23
N GLY A 240 3.24 -5.73 -0.78
CA GLY A 240 3.20 -7.12 -1.24
C GLY A 240 2.80 -7.26 -2.71
N PHE A 241 1.79 -6.52 -3.13
CA PHE A 241 1.30 -6.50 -4.51
C PHE A 241 2.37 -5.97 -5.47
N VAL A 242 2.88 -4.78 -5.22
CA VAL A 242 3.87 -4.10 -6.08
C VAL A 242 5.22 -4.80 -6.04
N GLY A 243 5.64 -5.28 -4.85
CA GLY A 243 6.87 -6.05 -4.69
C GLY A 243 6.85 -7.34 -5.51
N TYR A 244 5.72 -8.08 -5.51
CA TYR A 244 5.58 -9.26 -6.36
C TYR A 244 5.68 -8.91 -7.85
N VAL A 245 5.03 -7.83 -8.30
CA VAL A 245 5.15 -7.36 -9.69
C VAL A 245 6.61 -7.04 -10.04
N ALA A 246 7.34 -6.40 -9.13
CA ALA A 246 8.75 -6.07 -9.35
C ALA A 246 9.64 -7.32 -9.50
N ALA A 247 9.38 -8.37 -8.71
CA ALA A 247 10.13 -9.63 -8.78
C ALA A 247 9.92 -10.38 -10.11
N GLN A 248 8.80 -10.18 -10.80
CA GLN A 248 8.46 -10.88 -12.06
C GLN A 248 8.99 -10.10 -13.28
N ARG A 249 10.31 -10.02 -13.39
CA ARG A 249 11.01 -9.14 -14.35
C ARG A 249 10.79 -9.53 -15.81
N ASP A 250 10.70 -10.82 -16.09
CA ASP A 250 10.62 -11.39 -17.42
C ASP A 250 9.17 -11.66 -17.85
N GLU A 251 8.20 -11.46 -16.96
CA GLU A 251 6.79 -11.67 -17.25
C GLU A 251 6.13 -10.38 -17.77
N THR A 252 5.18 -10.53 -18.66
CA THR A 252 4.26 -9.45 -19.05
C THR A 252 3.37 -9.11 -17.86
N ILE A 253 3.22 -7.82 -17.57
CA ILE A 253 2.29 -7.36 -16.53
C ILE A 253 0.88 -7.40 -17.10
N ASP A 254 0.21 -8.54 -16.97
CA ASP A 254 -1.14 -8.81 -17.40
C ASP A 254 -2.08 -9.09 -16.21
N HIS A 255 -3.33 -9.39 -16.49
CA HIS A 255 -4.33 -9.70 -15.46
C HIS A 255 -3.91 -10.86 -14.56
N ASP A 256 -3.36 -11.92 -15.13
CA ASP A 256 -2.97 -13.13 -14.38
C ASP A 256 -1.79 -12.88 -13.45
N LEU A 257 -0.81 -12.08 -13.88
CA LEU A 257 0.29 -11.64 -13.00
C LEU A 257 -0.25 -10.79 -11.85
N LEU A 258 -1.12 -9.81 -12.14
CA LEU A 258 -1.72 -8.95 -11.13
C LEU A 258 -2.62 -9.73 -10.15
N ALA A 259 -3.34 -10.73 -10.64
CA ALA A 259 -4.13 -11.64 -9.79
C ALA A 259 -3.24 -12.44 -8.82
N ARG A 260 -2.08 -12.91 -9.25
CA ARG A 260 -1.10 -13.53 -8.36
C ARG A 260 -0.54 -12.53 -7.33
N ALA A 261 -0.28 -11.29 -7.76
CA ALA A 261 0.18 -10.21 -6.88
C ALA A 261 -0.81 -9.90 -5.75
N MET A 262 -2.12 -9.98 -6.02
CA MET A 262 -3.18 -9.85 -5.01
C MET A 262 -3.01 -10.82 -3.84
N ALA A 263 -2.58 -12.05 -4.10
CA ALA A 263 -2.39 -13.05 -3.03
C ALA A 263 -1.25 -12.65 -2.07
N TYR A 264 -0.16 -12.10 -2.59
CA TYR A 264 0.95 -11.62 -1.77
C TYR A 264 0.59 -10.36 -1.01
N GLY A 265 -0.12 -9.41 -1.64
CA GLY A 265 -0.67 -8.24 -0.96
C GLY A 265 -1.58 -8.63 0.19
N THR A 266 -2.54 -9.53 -0.05
CA THR A 266 -3.46 -10.03 0.98
C THR A 266 -2.73 -10.75 2.13
N ALA A 267 -1.73 -11.57 1.82
CA ALA A 267 -0.94 -12.26 2.83
C ALA A 267 -0.19 -11.28 3.74
N LEU A 268 0.50 -10.28 3.17
CA LEU A 268 1.28 -9.29 3.93
C LEU A 268 0.38 -8.34 4.73
N ALA A 269 -0.74 -7.87 4.17
CA ALA A 269 -1.73 -7.12 4.91
C ALA A 269 -2.28 -7.90 6.12
N SER A 270 -2.52 -9.21 5.94
CA SER A 270 -3.03 -10.05 7.03
C SER A 270 -2.03 -10.28 8.15
N TYR A 271 -0.73 -10.27 7.86
CA TYR A 271 0.30 -10.29 8.90
C TYR A 271 0.42 -8.94 9.60
N ASN A 272 0.31 -7.83 8.87
CA ASN A 272 0.40 -6.50 9.46
C ASN A 272 -0.61 -6.32 10.61
N VAL A 273 -1.82 -6.78 10.44
CA VAL A 273 -2.90 -6.58 11.42
C VAL A 273 -2.84 -7.50 12.64
N GLU A 274 -1.91 -8.45 12.71
CA GLU A 274 -1.74 -9.37 13.85
C GLU A 274 -1.09 -8.71 15.08
N GLU A 275 -0.41 -7.57 14.89
CA GLU A 275 0.28 -6.83 15.95
C GLU A 275 0.22 -5.33 15.68
N PHE A 276 0.67 -4.53 16.65
CA PHE A 276 0.72 -3.08 16.51
C PHE A 276 1.82 -2.64 15.54
N GLY A 277 1.48 -1.69 14.67
CA GLY A 277 2.43 -1.01 13.78
C GLY A 277 3.22 -1.99 12.89
N THR A 278 4.54 -1.84 12.90
CA THR A 278 5.46 -2.62 12.05
C THR A 278 5.98 -3.91 12.71
N GLU A 279 5.66 -4.17 13.99
CA GLU A 279 6.27 -5.22 14.81
C GLU A 279 6.22 -6.60 14.13
N ARG A 280 5.09 -6.99 13.58
CA ARG A 280 4.90 -8.31 12.97
C ARG A 280 5.63 -8.45 11.64
N VAL A 281 5.48 -7.46 10.74
CA VAL A 281 6.06 -7.51 9.38
C VAL A 281 7.58 -7.36 9.41
N ALA A 282 8.14 -6.61 10.35
CA ALA A 282 9.59 -6.47 10.50
C ALA A 282 10.30 -7.81 10.76
N ARG A 283 9.71 -8.70 11.58
CA ARG A 283 10.31 -10.01 11.91
C ARG A 283 9.77 -11.19 11.10
N LEU A 284 8.85 -10.92 10.18
CA LEU A 284 8.23 -11.96 9.33
C LEU A 284 9.28 -12.61 8.43
N THR A 285 9.14 -13.90 8.19
CA THR A 285 10.02 -14.69 7.32
C THR A 285 9.38 -14.97 5.95
N ALA A 286 10.20 -15.23 4.95
CA ALA A 286 9.73 -15.58 3.60
C ALA A 286 8.91 -16.88 3.59
N ASP A 287 9.27 -17.86 4.45
CA ASP A 287 8.54 -19.13 4.55
C ASP A 287 7.12 -18.93 5.10
N GLU A 288 6.95 -18.04 6.07
CA GLU A 288 5.62 -17.68 6.58
C GLU A 288 4.77 -17.03 5.48
N VAL A 289 5.33 -16.09 4.71
CA VAL A 289 4.63 -15.46 3.56
C VAL A 289 4.21 -16.52 2.55
N ALA A 290 5.13 -17.39 2.12
CA ALA A 290 4.85 -18.45 1.17
C ALA A 290 3.76 -19.42 1.68
N THR A 291 3.79 -19.76 2.96
CA THR A 291 2.79 -20.64 3.59
C THR A 291 1.41 -19.99 3.53
N ARG A 292 1.30 -18.71 3.88
CA ARG A 292 0.00 -17.99 3.87
C ARG A 292 -0.56 -17.82 2.48
N VAL A 293 0.29 -17.56 1.48
CA VAL A 293 -0.13 -17.51 0.07
C VAL A 293 -0.64 -18.88 -0.41
N ALA A 294 0.04 -19.96 -0.04
CA ALA A 294 -0.43 -21.31 -0.35
C ALA A 294 -1.77 -21.64 0.32
N ASP A 295 -1.98 -21.15 1.54
CA ASP A 295 -3.27 -21.28 2.24
C ASP A 295 -4.38 -20.50 1.54
N LEU A 296 -4.13 -19.27 1.09
CA LEU A 296 -5.07 -18.48 0.29
C LEU A 296 -5.45 -19.21 -1.01
N GLN A 297 -4.47 -19.76 -1.72
CA GLN A 297 -4.71 -20.56 -2.91
C GLN A 297 -5.60 -21.77 -2.61
N ARG A 298 -5.32 -22.49 -1.51
CA ARG A 298 -6.10 -23.68 -1.11
C ARG A 298 -7.54 -23.31 -0.71
N MET A 299 -7.73 -22.19 0.00
CA MET A 299 -9.05 -21.74 0.48
C MET A 299 -9.96 -21.26 -0.65
N THR A 300 -9.40 -20.76 -1.75
CA THR A 300 -10.16 -20.19 -2.88
C THR A 300 -10.37 -21.19 -4.01
N ARG A 301 -9.70 -22.34 -3.98
CA ARG A 301 -9.83 -23.36 -5.00
C ARG A 301 -11.07 -24.21 -4.77
N PHE A 302 -11.83 -24.45 -5.83
CA PHE A 302 -12.91 -25.45 -5.85
C PHE A 302 -12.92 -26.18 -7.20
N ASP A 303 -13.35 -27.44 -7.16
CA ASP A 303 -13.48 -28.26 -8.37
C ASP A 303 -14.96 -28.31 -8.79
N LEU A 304 -15.20 -28.13 -10.09
CA LEU A 304 -16.53 -28.28 -10.68
C LEU A 304 -16.83 -29.74 -10.95
N ALA A 305 -17.90 -30.26 -10.37
CA ALA A 305 -18.47 -31.55 -10.77
C ALA A 305 -19.56 -31.35 -11.81
N PRO A 306 -19.66 -32.25 -12.83
CA PRO A 306 -20.75 -32.19 -13.80
C PRO A 306 -22.12 -32.21 -13.10
N LEU A 307 -23.00 -31.25 -13.41
CA LEU A 307 -24.36 -31.21 -12.89
C LEU A 307 -25.32 -30.91 -14.03
N THR A 308 -26.34 -31.78 -14.19
CA THR A 308 -27.46 -31.48 -15.08
C THR A 308 -28.53 -30.71 -14.32
N LEU A 309 -28.71 -29.46 -14.67
CA LEU A 309 -29.76 -28.62 -14.10
C LEU A 309 -31.12 -29.02 -14.68
N ARG A 310 -32.16 -28.98 -13.86
CA ARG A 310 -33.55 -29.18 -14.32
C ARG A 310 -34.03 -27.86 -14.92
N GLY A 311 -34.57 -27.91 -16.15
CA GLY A 311 -35.21 -26.79 -16.83
C GLY A 311 -36.67 -26.63 -16.41
#